data_5cd2c1adf6eb6d107094648ea829ddd1
#
_entry.id   5cd2c1adf6eb6d107094648ea829ddd1
#
_cell.length_a   1.000
_cell.length_b   1.000
_cell.length_c   1.000
_cell.angle_alpha   90.00
_cell.angle_beta   90.00
_cell.angle_gamma   90.00
#
_symmetry.space_group_name_H-M   'P 1'
#
loop_
_entity.id
_entity.type
_entity.pdbx_description
1 polymer ?
#
loop_
_entity_poly.entity_id
_entity_poly.type
_entity_poly.pdbx_seq_one_letter_code
_entity_poly.pdbx_strand_id
1 'polypeptide(L)'
;TAMGGLNMNALELQGLTKHYKDFTLGPLDLTLPGGTICGLIGENGAGKTTAVKLLCGLYYPTSGEILINGKSSRDFSSDSYFNLFSAVFQDYYFMPMTIAENICTASDYDRKKLFAAFDKAGISEKINSLPLKEKTYMIKDVYKDAADFSGGEKQKLLLAKAIYKNAPVLILDEPTAALDPIAENEIYSRFNSFVQNKTAIYISHRLSSCAFCDKIAVFDNARLVEHGTHRELLGAGGK
;
A
#
# COMPACT_ATOMS: atom_id res chain seq x y z
N THR A 1 -18.75 12.45 -12.99
CA THR A 1 -18.25 13.22 -14.15
C THR A 1 -16.82 12.79 -14.34
N ALA A 2 -16.54 12.07 -15.44
CA ALA A 2 -15.21 11.66 -15.84
C ALA A 2 -14.37 12.92 -16.08
N MET A 3 -13.32 13.13 -15.28
CA MET A 3 -12.31 14.15 -15.57
C MET A 3 -11.42 13.60 -16.68
N GLY A 4 -11.57 14.20 -17.87
CA GLY A 4 -10.82 13.87 -19.07
C GLY A 4 -9.32 14.07 -18.89
N GLY A 5 -8.56 13.21 -19.56
CA GLY A 5 -7.12 13.06 -19.48
C GLY A 5 -6.35 14.33 -19.73
N LEU A 6 -5.73 14.78 -18.68
CA LEU A 6 -4.46 15.51 -18.67
C LEU A 6 -3.58 14.78 -17.65
N ASN A 7 -2.30 14.63 -17.97
CA ASN A 7 -1.28 14.09 -17.08
C ASN A 7 -1.14 14.96 -15.82
N MET A 8 -2.14 14.91 -14.94
CA MET A 8 -2.03 15.55 -13.65
C MET A 8 -1.22 14.63 -12.74
N ASN A 9 -0.25 15.20 -12.07
CA ASN A 9 0.50 14.52 -11.06
C ASN A 9 -0.45 14.16 -9.91
N ALA A 10 -0.64 12.87 -9.68
CA ALA A 10 -1.50 12.42 -8.59
C ALA A 10 -0.87 12.73 -7.23
N LEU A 11 0.46 12.61 -7.15
CA LEU A 11 1.24 12.82 -5.93
C LEU A 11 2.52 13.58 -6.25
N GLU A 12 2.82 14.61 -5.44
CA GLU A 12 4.08 15.33 -5.50
C GLU A 12 4.64 15.51 -4.09
N LEU A 13 5.91 15.19 -3.91
CA LEU A 13 6.69 15.51 -2.73
C LEU A 13 7.66 16.61 -3.12
N GLN A 14 7.64 17.73 -2.38
CA GLN A 14 8.48 18.90 -2.66
C GLN A 14 9.32 19.22 -1.43
N GLY A 15 10.62 18.87 -1.47
CA GLY A 15 11.56 19.05 -0.38
C GLY A 15 11.12 18.39 0.93
N LEU A 16 10.34 17.29 0.84
CA LEU A 16 9.74 16.66 2.00
C LEU A 16 10.80 16.14 2.95
N THR A 17 10.81 16.63 4.19
CA THR A 17 11.82 16.30 5.18
C THR A 17 11.17 15.95 6.52
N LYS A 18 11.73 14.95 7.19
CA LYS A 18 11.36 14.58 8.55
C LYS A 18 12.60 14.40 9.41
N HIS A 19 12.73 15.25 10.44
CA HIS A 19 13.78 15.11 11.44
C HIS A 19 13.30 14.22 12.60
N TYR A 20 14.14 13.28 12.99
CA TYR A 20 14.10 12.53 14.23
C TYR A 20 15.36 12.86 15.03
N LYS A 21 15.45 12.39 16.26
CA LYS A 21 16.63 12.65 17.13
C LYS A 21 17.94 12.18 16.50
N ASP A 22 17.93 10.98 15.91
CA ASP A 22 19.15 10.30 15.40
C ASP A 22 19.09 10.05 13.88
N PHE A 23 18.08 10.57 13.20
CA PHE A 23 17.82 10.25 11.80
C PHE A 23 17.07 11.40 11.08
N THR A 24 17.45 11.69 9.86
CA THR A 24 16.73 12.66 9.01
C THR A 24 16.40 12.01 7.69
N LEU A 25 15.12 11.92 7.38
CA LEU A 25 14.63 11.55 6.06
C LEU A 25 14.52 12.79 5.17
N GLY A 26 15.06 12.73 3.98
CA GLY A 26 14.92 13.80 2.99
C GLY A 26 16.14 14.75 2.89
N PRO A 27 16.01 15.86 2.13
CA PRO A 27 14.79 16.23 1.38
C PRO A 27 14.41 15.21 0.31
N LEU A 28 13.11 14.98 0.11
CA LEU A 28 12.58 14.12 -0.92
C LEU A 28 11.82 14.95 -1.95
N ASP A 29 12.19 14.81 -3.21
CA ASP A 29 11.49 15.37 -4.37
C ASP A 29 11.05 14.21 -5.28
N LEU A 30 9.75 13.98 -5.40
CA LEU A 30 9.19 12.90 -6.19
C LEU A 30 7.86 13.31 -6.78
N THR A 31 7.68 13.04 -8.07
CA THR A 31 6.42 13.29 -8.75
C THR A 31 5.91 11.98 -9.37
N LEU A 32 4.68 11.63 -9.04
CA LEU A 32 4.00 10.44 -9.57
C LEU A 32 2.77 10.84 -10.37
N PRO A 33 2.78 10.61 -11.69
CA PRO A 33 1.60 10.79 -12.51
C PRO A 33 0.43 9.91 -12.06
N GLY A 34 -0.80 10.36 -12.32
CA GLY A 34 -1.98 9.55 -12.06
C GLY A 34 -1.98 8.24 -12.86
N GLY A 35 -2.39 7.16 -12.22
CA GLY A 35 -2.47 5.84 -12.84
C GLY A 35 -1.14 5.10 -13.01
N THR A 36 -0.05 5.61 -12.41
CA THR A 36 1.27 4.94 -12.44
C THR A 36 1.51 4.07 -11.21
N ILE A 37 2.27 3.00 -11.42
CA ILE A 37 2.78 2.14 -10.34
C ILE A 37 4.24 2.53 -10.09
N CYS A 38 4.53 3.00 -8.87
CA CYS A 38 5.88 3.36 -8.45
C CYS A 38 6.43 2.35 -7.44
N GLY A 39 7.56 1.72 -7.78
CA GLY A 39 8.32 0.90 -6.86
C GLY A 39 9.25 1.75 -6.00
N LEU A 40 9.21 1.60 -4.67
CA LEU A 40 10.22 2.15 -3.78
C LEU A 40 11.18 1.04 -3.38
N ILE A 41 12.45 1.16 -3.77
CA ILE A 41 13.48 0.17 -3.48
C ILE A 41 14.60 0.77 -2.64
N GLY A 42 15.33 -0.07 -1.94
CA GLY A 42 16.46 0.31 -1.08
C GLY A 42 16.63 -0.68 0.08
N GLU A 43 17.72 -0.57 0.80
CA GLU A 43 17.99 -1.41 1.97
C GLU A 43 16.99 -1.17 3.11
N ASN A 44 16.95 -2.11 4.07
CA ASN A 44 16.18 -1.93 5.28
C ASN A 44 16.70 -0.71 6.05
N GLY A 45 15.78 0.13 6.54
CA GLY A 45 16.16 1.38 7.21
C GLY A 45 16.44 2.56 6.26
N ALA A 46 16.41 2.39 4.94
CA ALA A 46 16.62 3.49 3.98
C ALA A 46 15.52 4.57 3.97
N GLY A 47 14.48 4.45 4.79
CA GLY A 47 13.45 5.48 4.97
C GLY A 47 12.18 5.30 4.13
N LYS A 48 12.06 4.23 3.34
CA LYS A 48 10.90 3.96 2.46
C LYS A 48 9.56 3.97 3.21
N THR A 49 9.43 3.14 4.25
CA THR A 49 8.21 3.07 5.10
C THR A 49 7.91 4.42 5.77
N THR A 50 8.94 5.16 6.19
CA THR A 50 8.77 6.49 6.79
C THR A 50 8.22 7.48 5.76
N ALA A 51 8.75 7.49 4.54
CA ALA A 51 8.25 8.33 3.44
C ALA A 51 6.78 8.06 3.16
N VAL A 52 6.39 6.79 3.11
CA VAL A 52 4.99 6.38 2.89
C VAL A 52 4.08 6.75 4.09
N LYS A 53 4.55 6.60 5.32
CA LYS A 53 3.79 7.04 6.51
C LYS A 53 3.57 8.56 6.52
N LEU A 54 4.54 9.36 6.07
CA LEU A 54 4.37 10.79 5.84
C LEU A 54 3.32 11.07 4.75
N LEU A 55 3.42 10.37 3.62
CA LEU A 55 2.48 10.48 2.52
C LEU A 55 1.05 10.14 2.93
N CYS A 56 0.85 9.11 3.77
CA CYS A 56 -0.46 8.75 4.30
C CYS A 56 -0.99 9.70 5.39
N GLY A 57 -0.21 10.70 5.82
CA GLY A 57 -0.60 11.60 6.92
C GLY A 57 -0.51 10.96 8.32
N LEU A 58 0.12 9.77 8.43
CA LEU A 58 0.37 9.13 9.73
C LEU A 58 1.49 9.83 10.52
N TYR A 59 2.38 10.50 9.81
CA TYR A 59 3.42 11.37 10.36
C TYR A 59 3.32 12.75 9.72
N TYR A 60 3.69 13.79 10.47
CA TYR A 60 3.79 15.16 9.96
C TYR A 60 5.22 15.44 9.52
N PRO A 61 5.43 16.03 8.33
CA PRO A 61 6.75 16.46 7.90
C PRO A 61 7.26 17.62 8.77
N THR A 62 8.58 17.72 8.91
CA THR A 62 9.22 18.85 9.58
C THR A 62 9.32 20.05 8.64
N SER A 63 9.54 19.79 7.35
CA SER A 63 9.53 20.79 6.27
C SER A 63 9.16 20.17 4.95
N GLY A 64 8.95 20.98 3.93
CA GLY A 64 8.49 20.56 2.62
C GLY A 64 6.98 20.39 2.55
N GLU A 65 6.50 19.89 1.43
CA GLU A 65 5.07 19.81 1.12
C GLU A 65 4.70 18.51 0.40
N ILE A 66 3.47 18.07 0.60
CA ILE A 66 2.85 16.96 -0.13
C ILE A 66 1.67 17.54 -0.88
N LEU A 67 1.64 17.36 -2.20
CA LEU A 67 0.53 17.76 -3.04
C LEU A 67 -0.20 16.54 -3.58
N ILE A 68 -1.53 16.59 -3.56
CA ILE A 68 -2.43 15.60 -4.14
C ILE A 68 -3.23 16.27 -5.24
N ASN A 69 -3.00 15.88 -6.48
CA ASN A 69 -3.57 16.55 -7.66
C ASN A 69 -3.34 18.08 -7.63
N GLY A 70 -2.14 18.51 -7.25
CA GLY A 70 -1.73 19.91 -7.15
C GLY A 70 -2.30 20.67 -5.94
N LYS A 71 -3.05 20.01 -5.06
CA LYS A 71 -3.60 20.60 -3.84
C LYS A 71 -2.79 20.19 -2.62
N SER A 72 -2.45 21.13 -1.75
CA SER A 72 -1.70 20.85 -0.52
C SER A 72 -2.42 19.83 0.37
N SER A 73 -1.68 18.89 0.93
CA SER A 73 -2.21 17.93 1.91
C SER A 73 -2.82 18.63 3.14
N ARG A 74 -2.37 19.83 3.47
CA ARG A 74 -2.85 20.65 4.59
C ARG A 74 -4.24 21.23 4.37
N ASP A 75 -4.71 21.28 3.11
CA ASP A 75 -6.02 21.81 2.73
C ASP A 75 -7.13 20.77 2.81
N PHE A 76 -6.81 19.53 3.13
CA PHE A 76 -7.77 18.45 3.31
C PHE A 76 -8.15 18.32 4.79
N SER A 77 -9.42 17.97 5.07
CA SER A 77 -9.76 17.43 6.38
C SER A 77 -9.13 16.04 6.54
N SER A 78 -8.84 15.65 7.79
CA SER A 78 -8.20 14.35 8.07
C SER A 78 -8.96 13.19 7.43
N ASP A 79 -10.29 13.14 7.55
CA ASP A 79 -11.10 12.08 6.97
C ASP A 79 -11.03 12.07 5.43
N SER A 80 -11.10 13.24 4.80
CA SER A 80 -10.98 13.37 3.34
C SER A 80 -9.60 12.91 2.87
N TYR A 81 -8.55 13.25 3.61
CA TYR A 81 -7.18 12.86 3.29
C TYR A 81 -6.97 11.34 3.44
N PHE A 82 -7.37 10.75 4.58
CA PHE A 82 -7.25 9.31 4.80
C PHE A 82 -8.05 8.46 3.81
N ASN A 83 -9.16 9.01 3.30
CA ASN A 83 -9.96 8.33 2.28
C ASN A 83 -9.27 8.25 0.90
N LEU A 84 -8.21 9.04 0.66
CA LEU A 84 -7.43 8.98 -0.57
C LEU A 84 -6.52 7.75 -0.65
N PHE A 85 -6.22 7.10 0.47
CA PHE A 85 -5.24 6.03 0.54
C PHE A 85 -5.85 4.70 0.99
N SER A 86 -5.50 3.61 0.30
CA SER A 86 -5.62 2.24 0.78
C SER A 86 -4.21 1.71 1.05
N ALA A 87 -3.82 1.59 2.32
CA ALA A 87 -2.47 1.20 2.67
C ALA A 87 -2.44 -0.18 3.37
N VAL A 88 -1.50 -1.02 2.97
CA VAL A 88 -1.11 -2.25 3.65
C VAL A 88 0.32 -2.04 4.12
N PHE A 89 0.53 -2.02 5.43
CA PHE A 89 1.84 -1.92 6.05
C PHE A 89 2.35 -3.29 6.50
N GLN A 90 3.65 -3.43 6.64
CA GLN A 90 4.31 -4.64 7.15
C GLN A 90 3.88 -4.94 8.59
N ASP A 91 3.82 -3.89 9.43
CA ASP A 91 3.31 -3.99 10.81
C ASP A 91 1.79 -3.84 10.78
N TYR A 92 1.08 -4.91 11.10
CA TYR A 92 -0.37 -4.91 11.14
C TYR A 92 -0.93 -5.67 12.34
N TYR A 93 -2.13 -5.29 12.74
CA TYR A 93 -2.89 -6.00 13.78
C TYR A 93 -4.32 -6.20 13.30
N PHE A 94 -4.85 -7.39 13.59
CA PHE A 94 -6.27 -7.64 13.50
C PHE A 94 -6.91 -7.42 14.87
N MET A 95 -8.08 -6.79 14.86
CA MET A 95 -8.87 -6.58 16.07
C MET A 95 -9.61 -7.87 16.47
N PRO A 96 -9.95 -8.07 17.76
CA PRO A 96 -10.78 -9.19 18.20
C PRO A 96 -12.24 -9.02 17.76
N MET A 97 -12.45 -9.06 16.46
CA MET A 97 -13.69 -8.84 15.74
C MET A 97 -13.83 -9.91 14.66
N THR A 98 -14.94 -9.93 13.95
CA THR A 98 -15.13 -10.80 12.78
C THR A 98 -14.21 -10.42 11.63
N ILE A 99 -14.02 -11.34 10.68
CA ILE A 99 -13.27 -11.08 9.46
C ILE A 99 -13.88 -9.88 8.72
N ALA A 100 -15.20 -9.83 8.57
CA ALA A 100 -15.89 -8.74 7.89
C ALA A 100 -15.60 -7.38 8.54
N GLU A 101 -15.72 -7.27 9.86
CA GLU A 101 -15.48 -6.03 10.60
C GLU A 101 -14.01 -5.58 10.50
N ASN A 102 -13.06 -6.51 10.51
CA ASN A 102 -11.65 -6.21 10.29
C ASN A 102 -11.36 -5.66 8.90
N ILE A 103 -12.05 -6.17 7.87
CA ILE A 103 -11.83 -5.77 6.47
C ILE A 103 -12.61 -4.50 6.14
N CYS A 104 -13.88 -4.44 6.51
CA CYS A 104 -14.78 -3.33 6.16
C CYS A 104 -14.66 -2.13 7.09
N THR A 105 -14.08 -2.33 8.29
CA THR A 105 -14.00 -1.33 9.38
C THR A 105 -15.37 -0.79 9.82
N ALA A 106 -16.43 -1.54 9.55
CA ALA A 106 -17.81 -1.24 9.91
C ALA A 106 -18.61 -2.52 10.08
N SER A 107 -19.65 -2.48 10.91
CA SER A 107 -20.59 -3.60 11.09
C SER A 107 -21.61 -3.69 9.95
N ASP A 108 -21.95 -2.56 9.33
CA ASP A 108 -22.74 -2.51 8.11
C ASP A 108 -21.82 -2.45 6.89
N TYR A 109 -21.90 -3.46 6.03
CA TYR A 109 -21.01 -3.60 4.88
C TYR A 109 -21.71 -4.23 3.68
N ASP A 110 -21.25 -3.86 2.49
CA ASP A 110 -21.66 -4.49 1.24
C ASP A 110 -21.02 -5.89 1.12
N ARG A 111 -21.82 -6.92 1.38
CA ARG A 111 -21.38 -8.31 1.35
C ARG A 111 -20.87 -8.73 -0.05
N LYS A 112 -21.49 -8.25 -1.13
CA LYS A 112 -21.07 -8.59 -2.50
C LYS A 112 -19.68 -8.00 -2.78
N LYS A 113 -19.48 -6.74 -2.41
CA LYS A 113 -18.19 -6.05 -2.53
C LYS A 113 -17.11 -6.74 -1.69
N LEU A 114 -17.45 -7.20 -0.48
CA LEU A 114 -16.52 -7.92 0.40
C LEU A 114 -16.08 -9.25 -0.23
N PHE A 115 -16.99 -10.06 -0.74
CA PHE A 115 -16.64 -11.32 -1.37
C PHE A 115 -15.86 -11.13 -2.67
N ALA A 116 -16.17 -10.10 -3.46
CA ALA A 116 -15.36 -9.72 -4.61
C ALA A 116 -13.93 -9.30 -4.22
N ALA A 117 -13.76 -8.65 -3.05
CA ALA A 117 -12.43 -8.33 -2.53
C ALA A 117 -11.68 -9.59 -2.08
N PHE A 118 -12.34 -10.56 -1.43
CA PHE A 118 -11.75 -11.85 -1.09
C PHE A 118 -11.30 -12.63 -2.34
N ASP A 119 -12.10 -12.63 -3.39
CA ASP A 119 -11.78 -13.30 -4.65
C ASP A 119 -10.53 -12.68 -5.29
N LYS A 120 -10.50 -11.37 -5.44
CA LYS A 120 -9.34 -10.65 -5.98
C LYS A 120 -8.08 -10.86 -5.14
N ALA A 121 -8.20 -10.91 -3.82
CA ALA A 121 -7.08 -11.15 -2.92
C ALA A 121 -6.64 -12.63 -2.86
N GLY A 122 -7.42 -13.56 -3.43
CA GLY A 122 -7.11 -14.99 -3.44
C GLY A 122 -7.29 -15.68 -2.09
N ILE A 123 -8.30 -15.25 -1.28
CA ILE A 123 -8.60 -15.83 0.04
C ILE A 123 -10.00 -16.47 0.11
N SER A 124 -10.77 -16.43 -0.97
CA SER A 124 -12.17 -16.90 -1.01
C SER A 124 -12.35 -18.35 -0.58
N GLU A 125 -11.46 -19.26 -0.99
CA GLU A 125 -11.56 -20.68 -0.61
C GLU A 125 -11.48 -20.86 0.91
N LYS A 126 -10.49 -20.22 1.54
CA LYS A 126 -10.34 -20.24 3.00
C LYS A 126 -11.57 -19.68 3.70
N ILE A 127 -12.08 -18.52 3.26
CA ILE A 127 -13.27 -17.91 3.87
C ILE A 127 -14.49 -18.81 3.71
N ASN A 128 -14.69 -19.41 2.53
CA ASN A 128 -15.82 -20.29 2.28
C ASN A 128 -15.76 -21.62 3.04
N SER A 129 -14.58 -22.10 3.43
CA SER A 129 -14.40 -23.30 4.24
C SER A 129 -14.76 -23.08 5.73
N LEU A 130 -14.83 -21.82 6.19
CA LEU A 130 -15.17 -21.52 7.58
C LEU A 130 -16.69 -21.66 7.81
N PRO A 131 -17.15 -22.23 8.94
CA PRO A 131 -18.58 -22.42 9.24
C PRO A 131 -19.38 -21.11 9.21
N LEU A 132 -18.82 -20.01 9.76
CA LEU A 132 -19.44 -18.69 9.80
C LEU A 132 -18.92 -17.75 8.70
N LYS A 133 -18.07 -18.24 7.79
CA LYS A 133 -17.48 -17.47 6.69
C LYS A 133 -16.90 -16.13 7.16
N GLU A 134 -17.37 -15.03 6.58
CA GLU A 134 -16.92 -13.67 6.91
C GLU A 134 -17.26 -13.21 8.32
N LYS A 135 -18.20 -13.91 8.98
CA LYS A 135 -18.62 -13.64 10.36
C LYS A 135 -17.79 -14.39 11.40
N THR A 136 -16.81 -15.18 10.98
CA THR A 136 -15.88 -15.86 11.88
C THR A 136 -14.98 -14.87 12.57
N TYR A 137 -14.76 -15.01 13.87
CA TYR A 137 -13.80 -14.21 14.65
C TYR A 137 -12.37 -14.57 14.31
N MET A 138 -11.44 -13.61 14.47
CA MET A 138 -10.07 -13.75 14.00
C MET A 138 -9.04 -14.09 15.09
N ILE A 139 -9.33 -13.86 16.36
CA ILE A 139 -8.32 -13.99 17.44
C ILE A 139 -8.73 -15.10 18.42
N LYS A 140 -8.01 -16.22 18.37
CA LYS A 140 -8.26 -17.40 19.21
C LYS A 140 -8.06 -17.16 20.72
N ASP A 141 -7.15 -16.26 21.07
CA ASP A 141 -6.88 -15.92 22.49
C ASP A 141 -8.10 -15.23 23.12
N VAL A 142 -9.00 -14.66 22.31
CA VAL A 142 -10.23 -14.00 22.76
C VAL A 142 -11.45 -14.87 22.53
N TYR A 143 -11.54 -15.54 21.37
CA TYR A 143 -12.69 -16.34 20.96
C TYR A 143 -12.28 -17.76 20.63
N LYS A 144 -12.83 -18.76 21.36
CA LYS A 144 -12.49 -20.19 21.17
C LYS A 144 -12.77 -20.69 19.75
N ASP A 145 -13.84 -20.19 19.12
CA ASP A 145 -14.27 -20.57 17.78
C ASP A 145 -13.67 -19.67 16.67
N ALA A 146 -12.69 -18.85 17.00
CA ALA A 146 -12.02 -18.02 16.02
C ALA A 146 -11.21 -18.86 15.04
N ALA A 147 -11.13 -18.41 13.79
CA ALA A 147 -10.27 -19.02 12.79
C ALA A 147 -8.79 -18.68 13.00
N ASP A 148 -7.96 -19.63 12.67
CA ASP A 148 -6.52 -19.40 12.56
C ASP A 148 -6.14 -19.15 11.10
N PHE A 149 -5.21 -18.20 10.92
CA PHE A 149 -4.71 -17.80 9.63
C PHE A 149 -3.18 -17.85 9.63
N SER A 150 -2.62 -18.48 8.61
CA SER A 150 -1.18 -18.41 8.32
C SER A 150 -0.75 -16.97 8.01
N GLY A 151 0.55 -16.70 8.02
CA GLY A 151 1.09 -15.39 7.65
C GLY A 151 0.64 -14.94 6.26
N GLY A 152 0.67 -15.85 5.29
CA GLY A 152 0.22 -15.57 3.93
C GLY A 152 -1.28 -15.32 3.82
N GLU A 153 -2.12 -16.07 4.55
CA GLU A 153 -3.56 -15.82 4.59
C GLU A 153 -3.88 -14.45 5.23
N LYS A 154 -3.14 -14.06 6.27
CA LYS A 154 -3.25 -12.73 6.89
C LYS A 154 -2.89 -11.62 5.90
N GLN A 155 -1.83 -11.79 5.11
CA GLN A 155 -1.48 -10.84 4.05
C GLN A 155 -2.56 -10.73 2.98
N LYS A 156 -3.14 -11.86 2.53
CA LYS A 156 -4.29 -11.85 1.62
C LYS A 156 -5.52 -11.13 2.21
N LEU A 157 -5.76 -11.26 3.51
CA LEU A 157 -6.83 -10.49 4.19
C LEU A 157 -6.56 -8.98 4.20
N LEU A 158 -5.31 -8.56 4.46
CA LEU A 158 -4.93 -7.14 4.39
C LEU A 158 -5.08 -6.58 2.97
N LEU A 159 -4.71 -7.38 1.96
CA LEU A 159 -4.94 -7.01 0.57
C LEU A 159 -6.44 -6.88 0.26
N ALA A 160 -7.27 -7.82 0.75
CA ALA A 160 -8.72 -7.71 0.63
C ALA A 160 -9.28 -6.43 1.28
N LYS A 161 -8.74 -6.03 2.43
CA LYS A 161 -9.08 -4.75 3.10
C LYS A 161 -8.78 -3.55 2.20
N ALA A 162 -7.59 -3.50 1.60
CA ALA A 162 -7.20 -2.42 0.70
C ALA A 162 -8.08 -2.38 -0.57
N ILE A 163 -8.41 -3.55 -1.13
CA ILE A 163 -9.30 -3.69 -2.29
C ILE A 163 -10.73 -3.26 -1.93
N TYR A 164 -11.24 -3.67 -0.76
CA TYR A 164 -12.58 -3.29 -0.30
C TYR A 164 -12.70 -1.78 -0.11
N LYS A 165 -11.71 -1.13 0.52
CA LYS A 165 -11.67 0.34 0.67
C LYS A 165 -11.69 1.04 -0.68
N ASN A 166 -10.97 0.53 -1.67
CA ASN A 166 -10.97 1.00 -3.05
C ASN A 166 -10.55 2.47 -3.23
N ALA A 167 -9.62 2.96 -2.44
CA ALA A 167 -9.12 4.34 -2.53
C ALA A 167 -8.38 4.62 -3.86
N PRO A 168 -8.25 5.90 -4.27
CA PRO A 168 -7.53 6.30 -5.49
C PRO A 168 -6.04 5.95 -5.48
N VAL A 169 -5.40 5.99 -4.31
CA VAL A 169 -3.99 5.66 -4.13
C VAL A 169 -3.87 4.37 -3.32
N LEU A 170 -3.21 3.38 -3.90
CA LEU A 170 -2.91 2.11 -3.24
C LEU A 170 -1.45 2.09 -2.78
N ILE A 171 -1.22 1.71 -1.53
CA ILE A 171 0.12 1.58 -0.97
C ILE A 171 0.29 0.19 -0.41
N LEU A 172 1.36 -0.49 -0.84
CA LEU A 172 1.70 -1.83 -0.39
C LEU A 172 3.15 -1.82 0.11
N ASP A 173 3.32 -1.97 1.42
CA ASP A 173 4.63 -2.04 2.07
C ASP A 173 4.98 -3.50 2.35
N GLU A 174 5.87 -4.06 1.53
CA GLU A 174 6.32 -5.46 1.56
C GLU A 174 5.17 -6.48 1.63
N PRO A 175 4.16 -6.41 0.74
CA PRO A 175 2.92 -7.21 0.85
C PRO A 175 3.13 -8.71 0.65
N THR A 176 4.33 -9.15 0.31
CA THR A 176 4.68 -10.54 0.02
C THR A 176 5.76 -11.09 0.96
N ALA A 177 6.15 -10.35 2.00
CA ALA A 177 7.26 -10.73 2.88
C ALA A 177 7.08 -12.10 3.58
N ALA A 178 5.84 -12.52 3.85
CA ALA A 178 5.52 -13.80 4.49
C ALA A 178 5.03 -14.87 3.50
N LEU A 179 5.19 -14.66 2.18
CA LEU A 179 4.75 -15.57 1.14
C LEU A 179 5.91 -16.38 0.57
N ASP A 180 5.61 -17.62 0.18
CA ASP A 180 6.49 -18.39 -0.68
C ASP A 180 6.51 -17.83 -2.12
N PRO A 181 7.50 -18.16 -2.94
CA PRO A 181 7.64 -17.60 -4.29
C PRO A 181 6.45 -17.86 -5.23
N ILE A 182 5.70 -18.94 -5.03
CA ILE A 182 4.54 -19.26 -5.85
C ILE A 182 3.38 -18.35 -5.51
N ALA A 183 3.08 -18.21 -4.20
CA ALA A 183 2.04 -17.32 -3.71
C ALA A 183 2.39 -15.83 -3.98
N GLU A 184 3.67 -15.47 -3.95
CA GLU A 184 4.17 -14.16 -4.35
C GLU A 184 3.83 -13.88 -5.83
N ASN A 185 4.15 -14.79 -6.74
CA ASN A 185 3.82 -14.66 -8.16
C ASN A 185 2.30 -14.58 -8.42
N GLU A 186 1.48 -15.30 -7.67
CA GLU A 186 0.03 -15.16 -7.77
C GLU A 186 -0.45 -13.75 -7.42
N ILE A 187 0.09 -13.15 -6.37
CA ILE A 187 -0.25 -11.77 -5.99
C ILE A 187 0.19 -10.80 -7.09
N TYR A 188 1.39 -10.93 -7.63
CA TYR A 188 1.88 -10.06 -8.71
C TYR A 188 1.04 -10.18 -9.98
N SER A 189 0.67 -11.39 -10.38
CA SER A 189 -0.18 -11.59 -11.57
C SER A 189 -1.58 -10.95 -11.40
N ARG A 190 -2.09 -10.94 -10.19
CA ARG A 190 -3.39 -10.32 -9.84
C ARG A 190 -3.26 -8.82 -9.59
N PHE A 191 -2.07 -8.32 -9.25
CA PHE A 191 -1.83 -6.91 -8.87
C PHE A 191 -2.36 -5.95 -9.93
N ASN A 192 -2.07 -6.18 -11.20
CA ASN A 192 -2.57 -5.37 -12.30
C ASN A 192 -4.11 -5.32 -12.36
N SER A 193 -4.81 -6.36 -11.90
CA SER A 193 -6.28 -6.41 -11.95
C SER A 193 -6.97 -5.50 -10.93
N PHE A 194 -6.31 -5.19 -9.80
CA PHE A 194 -6.88 -4.31 -8.77
C PHE A 194 -6.25 -2.92 -8.71
N VAL A 195 -5.11 -2.73 -9.40
CA VAL A 195 -4.48 -1.40 -9.55
C VAL A 195 -5.04 -0.63 -10.75
N GLN A 196 -5.81 -1.27 -11.65
CA GLN A 196 -6.36 -0.64 -12.86
C GLN A 196 -6.88 0.78 -12.60
N ASN A 197 -6.28 1.76 -13.30
CA ASN A 197 -6.59 3.18 -13.21
C ASN A 197 -6.32 3.87 -11.86
N LYS A 198 -5.51 3.26 -10.98
CA LYS A 198 -5.10 3.86 -9.70
C LYS A 198 -3.62 4.17 -9.71
N THR A 199 -3.26 5.16 -8.92
CA THR A 199 -1.84 5.35 -8.58
C THR A 199 -1.47 4.36 -7.48
N ALA A 200 -0.35 3.65 -7.65
CA ALA A 200 0.10 2.69 -6.65
C ALA A 200 1.56 2.93 -6.26
N ILE A 201 1.85 2.76 -4.98
CA ILE A 201 3.20 2.73 -4.42
C ILE A 201 3.44 1.32 -3.88
N TYR A 202 4.49 0.70 -4.38
CA TYR A 202 4.91 -0.64 -4.00
C TYR A 202 6.29 -0.59 -3.36
N ILE A 203 6.41 -0.98 -2.11
CA ILE A 203 7.71 -1.05 -1.41
C ILE A 203 8.21 -2.47 -1.43
N SER A 204 9.45 -2.66 -1.87
CA SER A 204 10.15 -3.94 -1.80
C SER A 204 11.65 -3.74 -1.55
N HIS A 205 12.27 -4.72 -0.94
CA HIS A 205 13.72 -4.86 -0.89
C HIS A 205 14.26 -5.75 -2.02
N ARG A 206 13.38 -6.32 -2.87
CA ARG A 206 13.73 -7.19 -4.00
C ARG A 206 13.56 -6.43 -5.31
N LEU A 207 14.64 -6.21 -6.03
CA LEU A 207 14.64 -5.55 -7.35
C LEU A 207 13.73 -6.26 -8.37
N SER A 208 13.73 -7.60 -8.36
CA SER A 208 12.88 -8.40 -9.24
C SER A 208 11.39 -8.12 -9.07
N SER A 209 10.97 -7.75 -7.87
CA SER A 209 9.58 -7.43 -7.54
C SER A 209 9.12 -6.10 -8.11
N CYS A 210 10.01 -5.24 -8.59
CA CYS A 210 9.68 -3.93 -9.15
C CYS A 210 9.68 -3.91 -10.68
N ALA A 211 9.92 -5.05 -11.33
CA ALA A 211 9.97 -5.15 -12.79
C ALA A 211 8.64 -4.77 -13.49
N PHE A 212 7.51 -4.87 -12.77
CA PHE A 212 6.19 -4.47 -13.26
C PHE A 212 5.85 -3.00 -13.00
N CYS A 213 6.71 -2.26 -12.26
CA CYS A 213 6.49 -0.86 -11.94
C CYS A 213 6.80 0.04 -13.14
N ASP A 214 5.96 1.06 -13.36
CA ASP A 214 6.17 2.07 -14.41
C ASP A 214 7.35 2.99 -14.07
N LYS A 215 7.52 3.26 -12.77
CA LYS A 215 8.60 4.07 -12.20
C LYS A 215 9.20 3.37 -11.00
N ILE A 216 10.47 3.62 -10.76
CA ILE A 216 11.21 3.13 -9.59
C ILE A 216 11.89 4.32 -8.94
N ALA A 217 11.79 4.40 -7.62
CA ALA A 217 12.45 5.38 -6.77
C ALA A 217 13.41 4.64 -5.83
N VAL A 218 14.69 4.92 -5.94
CA VAL A 218 15.75 4.27 -5.16
C VAL A 218 16.06 5.09 -3.92
N PHE A 219 15.92 4.47 -2.77
CA PHE A 219 16.24 5.07 -1.48
C PHE A 219 17.58 4.52 -0.96
N ASP A 220 18.46 5.41 -0.56
CA ASP A 220 19.69 5.10 0.14
C ASP A 220 19.97 6.18 1.20
N ASN A 221 20.41 5.75 2.40
CA ASN A 221 20.76 6.65 3.51
C ASN A 221 19.71 7.76 3.74
N ALA A 222 18.44 7.38 3.78
CA ALA A 222 17.31 8.28 4.01
C ALA A 222 17.08 9.38 2.96
N ARG A 223 17.57 9.16 1.76
CA ARG A 223 17.41 10.06 0.62
C ARG A 223 16.88 9.31 -0.60
N LEU A 224 16.19 10.02 -1.46
CA LEU A 224 15.90 9.56 -2.82
C LEU A 224 17.15 9.84 -3.67
N VAL A 225 17.85 8.78 -4.09
CA VAL A 225 19.11 8.91 -4.84
C VAL A 225 18.90 8.81 -6.34
N GLU A 226 17.96 8.02 -6.78
CA GLU A 226 17.63 7.83 -8.19
C GLU A 226 16.12 7.64 -8.36
N HIS A 227 15.56 8.09 -9.47
CA HIS A 227 14.21 7.74 -9.88
C HIS A 227 14.09 7.73 -11.41
N GLY A 228 13.29 6.80 -11.92
CA GLY A 228 13.12 6.64 -13.36
C GLY A 228 12.37 5.35 -13.70
N THR A 229 12.29 5.03 -14.97
CA THR A 229 11.86 3.71 -15.42
C THR A 229 12.99 2.69 -15.19
N HIS A 230 12.65 1.41 -15.12
CA HIS A 230 13.64 0.34 -14.98
C HIS A 230 14.75 0.42 -16.05
N ARG A 231 14.39 0.77 -17.29
CA ARG A 231 15.35 0.91 -18.41
C ARG A 231 16.27 2.10 -18.22
N GLU A 232 15.75 3.23 -17.76
CA GLU A 232 16.56 4.44 -17.51
C GLU A 232 17.59 4.18 -16.41
N LEU A 233 17.18 3.54 -15.30
CA LEU A 233 18.07 3.24 -14.18
C LEU A 233 19.18 2.25 -14.55
N LEU A 234 18.86 1.19 -15.30
CA LEU A 234 19.89 0.27 -15.81
C LEU A 234 20.87 0.95 -16.79
N GLY A 235 20.37 1.86 -17.63
CA GLY A 235 21.22 2.60 -18.59
C GLY A 235 22.15 3.62 -17.94
N ALA A 236 21.78 4.15 -16.76
CA ALA A 236 22.59 5.10 -16.00
C ALA A 236 23.75 4.42 -15.23
N GLY A 237 23.79 3.08 -15.18
CA GLY A 237 24.80 2.34 -14.40
C GLY A 237 24.63 2.55 -12.89
N GLY A 238 23.40 2.82 -12.45
CA GLY A 238 23.05 3.09 -11.07
C GLY A 238 23.32 1.93 -10.10
N LYS A 239 23.18 2.21 -8.80
CA LYS A 239 23.41 1.25 -7.70
C LYS A 239 22.43 0.08 -7.73
#